data_ea3550387deadd8a55b73ec3fab5c3ea
#
_entry.id   ea3550387deadd8a55b73ec3fab5c3ea
#
_cell.length_a   1.000
_cell.length_b   1.000
_cell.length_c   1.000
_cell.angle_alpha   90.00
_cell.angle_beta   90.00
_cell.angle_gamma   90.00
#
_symmetry.space_group_name_H-M   'P 1'
#
loop_
_entity.id
_entity.type
_entity.pdbx_description
1 polymer ?
#
loop_
_entity_poly.entity_id
_entity_poly.type
_entity_poly.pdbx_seq_one_letter_code
_entity_poly.pdbx_strand_id
1 'polypeptide(L)'
;MNSKITSQLRTMLATSPQLMRDTNLLRKAINGTFGVNIDISYFTNLTHLTELIDQEVVKNYFSKVWQPQTKKYKYSGLAIVDEINQLQPKKVLDLGCGYNEFKGKINNLIGIDPYNKNADARVSILDYKEQEDFDVVICLGSINFGSVDKIYAELEHAVDLTKTNGLLYFRANPGRQHEAQEAKWIEFFGWTSEFIINSANTLGCELVTLEQDMGERGSRFYFILKKL
;
A
#
# COMPACT_ATOMS: atom_id res chain seq x y z
N MET A 1 10.05 -8.84 -4.41
CA MET A 1 9.70 -9.23 -5.81
C MET A 1 8.44 -10.08 -5.79
N ASN A 2 7.44 -9.77 -6.60
CA ASN A 2 6.15 -10.47 -6.64
C ASN A 2 6.32 -11.93 -7.10
N SER A 3 6.08 -12.85 -6.18
CA SER A 3 6.31 -14.30 -6.39
C SER A 3 5.34 -14.91 -7.41
N LYS A 4 4.09 -14.44 -7.45
CA LYS A 4 3.06 -14.92 -8.38
C LYS A 4 3.41 -14.56 -9.83
N ILE A 5 3.78 -13.31 -10.07
CA ILE A 5 4.19 -12.83 -11.41
C ILE A 5 5.46 -13.53 -11.85
N THR A 6 6.46 -13.64 -10.96
CA THR A 6 7.73 -14.32 -11.27
C THR A 6 7.50 -15.78 -11.68
N SER A 7 6.69 -16.51 -10.92
CA SER A 7 6.37 -17.91 -11.22
C SER A 7 5.67 -18.05 -12.57
N GLN A 8 4.68 -17.21 -12.85
CA GLN A 8 3.96 -17.23 -14.11
C GLN A 8 4.87 -16.90 -15.31
N LEU A 9 5.74 -15.88 -15.17
CA LEU A 9 6.71 -15.54 -16.21
C LEU A 9 7.67 -16.69 -16.49
N ARG A 10 8.21 -17.33 -15.46
CA ARG A 10 9.09 -18.51 -15.63
C ARG A 10 8.39 -19.62 -16.42
N THR A 11 7.13 -19.91 -16.06
CA THR A 11 6.32 -20.92 -16.76
C THR A 11 6.13 -20.53 -18.24
N MET A 12 5.75 -19.30 -18.52
CA MET A 12 5.55 -18.80 -19.89
C MET A 12 6.83 -18.91 -20.74
N LEU A 13 7.96 -18.50 -20.20
CA LEU A 13 9.24 -18.54 -20.90
C LEU A 13 9.76 -19.98 -21.12
N ALA A 14 9.51 -20.88 -20.16
CA ALA A 14 9.88 -22.29 -20.28
C ALA A 14 9.03 -23.03 -21.32
N THR A 15 7.73 -22.73 -21.38
CA THR A 15 6.80 -23.37 -22.34
C THR A 15 6.86 -22.77 -23.75
N SER A 16 7.35 -21.54 -23.87
CA SER A 16 7.42 -20.80 -25.14
C SER A 16 8.74 -20.04 -25.28
N PRO A 17 9.87 -20.73 -25.53
CA PRO A 17 11.20 -20.09 -25.60
C PRO A 17 11.32 -18.98 -26.66
N GLN A 18 10.47 -19.00 -27.70
CA GLN A 18 10.41 -17.96 -28.73
C GLN A 18 10.07 -16.58 -28.18
N LEU A 19 9.40 -16.49 -26.99
CA LEU A 19 9.10 -15.23 -26.34
C LEU A 19 10.36 -14.41 -26.03
N MET A 20 11.47 -15.08 -25.74
CA MET A 20 12.75 -14.40 -25.47
C MET A 20 13.42 -13.83 -26.74
N ARG A 21 12.96 -14.23 -27.91
CA ARG A 21 13.54 -13.82 -29.20
C ARG A 21 12.68 -12.80 -29.95
N ASP A 22 11.43 -12.65 -29.53
CA ASP A 22 10.47 -11.75 -30.18
C ASP A 22 9.80 -10.87 -29.14
N THR A 23 10.23 -9.63 -29.06
CA THR A 23 9.73 -8.61 -28.13
C THR A 23 8.23 -8.34 -28.32
N ASN A 24 7.72 -8.37 -29.55
CA ASN A 24 6.30 -8.15 -29.81
C ASN A 24 5.45 -9.32 -29.33
N LEU A 25 5.96 -10.54 -29.53
CA LEU A 25 5.29 -11.74 -29.04
C LEU A 25 5.27 -11.76 -27.49
N LEU A 26 6.40 -11.42 -26.86
CA LEU A 26 6.48 -11.31 -25.40
C LEU A 26 5.50 -10.26 -24.85
N ARG A 27 5.42 -9.07 -25.47
CA ARG A 27 4.47 -8.03 -25.08
C ARG A 27 3.01 -8.51 -25.16
N LYS A 28 2.64 -9.20 -26.26
CA LYS A 28 1.31 -9.78 -26.41
C LYS A 28 1.01 -10.83 -25.35
N ALA A 29 1.97 -11.69 -25.04
CA ALA A 29 1.83 -12.73 -24.01
C ALA A 29 1.67 -12.11 -22.60
N ILE A 30 2.44 -11.08 -22.29
CA ILE A 30 2.31 -10.33 -21.03
C ILE A 30 0.92 -9.67 -20.93
N ASN A 31 0.49 -8.98 -21.97
CA ASN A 31 -0.83 -8.37 -22.00
C ASN A 31 -1.94 -9.41 -21.81
N GLY A 32 -1.90 -10.52 -22.56
CA GLY A 32 -2.90 -11.59 -22.45
C GLY A 32 -2.94 -12.27 -21.08
N THR A 33 -1.79 -12.36 -20.38
CA THR A 33 -1.69 -13.05 -19.09
C THR A 33 -1.98 -12.14 -17.91
N PHE A 34 -1.43 -10.93 -17.90
CA PHE A 34 -1.47 -10.01 -16.74
C PHE A 34 -2.42 -8.83 -16.94
N GLY A 35 -2.96 -8.63 -18.15
CA GLY A 35 -3.84 -7.52 -18.49
C GLY A 35 -3.16 -6.16 -18.54
N VAL A 36 -1.83 -6.13 -18.72
CA VAL A 36 -1.03 -4.89 -18.70
C VAL A 36 -0.26 -4.67 -19.99
N ASN A 37 -0.05 -3.40 -20.32
CA ASN A 37 0.83 -2.97 -21.39
C ASN A 37 2.07 -2.33 -20.78
N ILE A 38 3.24 -2.94 -21.00
CA ILE A 38 4.50 -2.43 -20.51
C ILE A 38 5.47 -2.18 -21.68
N ASP A 39 6.33 -1.19 -21.49
CA ASP A 39 7.47 -1.01 -22.38
C ASP A 39 8.59 -1.96 -21.94
N ILE A 40 8.83 -2.98 -22.76
CA ILE A 40 9.85 -3.98 -22.53
C ILE A 40 11.13 -3.73 -23.33
N SER A 41 11.27 -2.57 -23.94
CA SER A 41 12.46 -2.23 -24.76
C SER A 41 13.74 -2.20 -23.92
N TYR A 42 13.64 -1.99 -22.64
CA TYR A 42 14.76 -1.77 -21.72
C TYR A 42 14.84 -2.76 -20.56
N PHE A 43 14.06 -3.85 -20.55
CA PHE A 43 14.22 -4.82 -19.47
C PHE A 43 15.58 -5.54 -19.57
N THR A 44 16.25 -5.69 -18.44
CA THR A 44 17.60 -6.25 -18.39
C THR A 44 17.62 -7.73 -18.01
N ASN A 45 16.64 -8.16 -17.22
CA ASN A 45 16.52 -9.52 -16.71
C ASN A 45 15.10 -9.81 -16.23
N LEU A 46 14.86 -11.06 -15.78
CA LEU A 46 13.55 -11.50 -15.30
C LEU A 46 13.05 -10.72 -14.08
N THR A 47 13.94 -10.32 -13.18
CA THR A 47 13.60 -9.51 -11.99
C THR A 47 13.04 -8.17 -12.42
N HIS A 48 13.75 -7.44 -13.27
CA HIS A 48 13.30 -6.15 -13.79
C HIS A 48 11.97 -6.27 -14.58
N LEU A 49 11.81 -7.31 -15.37
CA LEU A 49 10.56 -7.56 -16.09
C LEU A 49 9.38 -7.82 -15.10
N THR A 50 9.63 -8.59 -14.03
CA THR A 50 8.65 -8.81 -12.98
C THR A 50 8.22 -7.51 -12.31
N GLU A 51 9.17 -6.63 -12.00
CA GLU A 51 8.93 -5.34 -11.37
C GLU A 51 8.10 -4.41 -12.26
N LEU A 52 8.42 -4.33 -13.55
CA LEU A 52 7.64 -3.55 -14.51
C LEU A 52 6.18 -4.03 -14.61
N ILE A 53 5.97 -5.34 -14.64
CA ILE A 53 4.62 -5.92 -14.66
C ILE A 53 3.89 -5.63 -13.35
N ASP A 54 4.55 -5.84 -12.22
CA ASP A 54 3.96 -5.62 -10.88
C ASP A 54 3.51 -4.17 -10.70
N GLN A 55 4.36 -3.21 -11.05
CA GLN A 55 4.06 -1.79 -11.00
C GLN A 55 2.81 -1.44 -11.84
N GLU A 56 2.74 -1.94 -13.07
CA GLU A 56 1.61 -1.63 -13.95
C GLU A 56 0.32 -2.37 -13.56
N VAL A 57 0.41 -3.59 -13.00
CA VAL A 57 -0.72 -4.32 -12.41
C VAL A 57 -1.30 -3.52 -11.23
N VAL A 58 -0.47 -3.11 -10.29
CA VAL A 58 -0.88 -2.34 -9.12
C VAL A 58 -1.49 -1.01 -9.55
N LYS A 59 -0.83 -0.27 -10.44
CA LYS A 59 -1.32 1.00 -10.98
C LYS A 59 -2.69 0.85 -11.66
N ASN A 60 -2.84 -0.12 -12.55
CA ASN A 60 -4.12 -0.34 -13.25
C ASN A 60 -5.23 -0.69 -12.28
N TYR A 61 -4.95 -1.54 -11.29
CA TYR A 61 -5.93 -1.92 -10.29
C TYR A 61 -6.41 -0.71 -9.47
N PHE A 62 -5.49 0.02 -8.85
CA PHE A 62 -5.86 1.13 -7.96
C PHE A 62 -6.37 2.38 -8.69
N SER A 63 -5.96 2.60 -9.95
CA SER A 63 -6.46 3.74 -10.73
C SER A 63 -7.79 3.52 -11.44
N LYS A 64 -8.18 2.26 -11.72
CA LYS A 64 -9.32 1.96 -12.60
C LYS A 64 -10.36 1.01 -12.01
N VAL A 65 -9.93 0.07 -11.17
CA VAL A 65 -10.80 -1.04 -10.69
C VAL A 65 -11.23 -0.83 -9.24
N TRP A 66 -10.26 -0.53 -8.38
CA TRP A 66 -10.53 -0.38 -6.95
C TRP A 66 -11.45 0.80 -6.68
N GLN A 67 -12.46 0.56 -5.82
CA GLN A 67 -13.36 1.58 -5.32
C GLN A 67 -13.27 1.64 -3.80
N PRO A 68 -13.16 2.83 -3.21
CA PRO A 68 -13.13 2.99 -1.77
C PRO A 68 -14.45 2.53 -1.16
N GLN A 69 -14.36 1.85 -0.04
CA GLN A 69 -15.53 1.60 0.79
C GLN A 69 -15.50 2.58 1.96
N THR A 70 -16.06 3.76 1.76
CA THR A 70 -16.16 4.79 2.79
C THR A 70 -17.23 4.39 3.80
N LYS A 71 -16.90 3.45 4.67
CA LYS A 71 -17.80 3.03 5.76
C LYS A 71 -17.19 3.45 7.09
N LYS A 72 -18.06 3.66 8.07
CA LYS A 72 -17.67 3.86 9.46
C LYS A 72 -17.35 2.49 10.06
N TYR A 73 -16.06 2.19 10.21
CA TYR A 73 -15.60 0.99 10.89
C TYR A 73 -15.22 1.34 12.34
N LYS A 74 -15.26 0.37 13.27
CA LYS A 74 -14.94 0.56 14.68
C LYS A 74 -13.50 1.05 14.77
N TYR A 75 -12.62 1.33 14.52
CA TYR A 75 -11.24 1.85 14.65
C TYR A 75 -10.67 2.41 13.35
N SER A 76 -11.48 2.57 12.30
CA SER A 76 -10.95 3.08 11.05
C SER A 76 -12.02 3.73 10.17
N GLY A 77 -11.64 4.17 8.99
CA GLY A 77 -12.52 4.92 8.12
C GLY A 77 -13.06 6.16 8.82
N LEU A 78 -14.32 6.49 8.62
CA LEU A 78 -14.91 7.70 9.22
C LEU A 78 -15.01 7.66 10.76
N ALA A 79 -14.75 6.53 11.40
CA ALA A 79 -14.77 6.43 12.86
C ALA A 79 -13.62 7.17 13.54
N ILE A 80 -12.48 7.36 12.85
CA ILE A 80 -11.30 8.03 13.42
C ILE A 80 -11.33 9.56 13.28
N VAL A 81 -12.28 10.11 12.50
CA VAL A 81 -12.32 11.55 12.19
C VAL A 81 -12.43 12.40 13.46
N ASP A 82 -13.39 12.06 14.31
CA ASP A 82 -13.63 12.82 15.55
C ASP A 82 -12.45 12.67 16.52
N GLU A 83 -11.91 11.46 16.65
CA GLU A 83 -10.75 11.17 17.50
C GLU A 83 -9.53 12.00 17.08
N ILE A 84 -9.19 12.00 15.80
CA ILE A 84 -8.05 12.78 15.29
C ILE A 84 -8.29 14.29 15.46
N ASN A 85 -9.49 14.77 15.16
CA ASN A 85 -9.80 16.20 15.32
C ASN A 85 -9.75 16.66 16.79
N GLN A 86 -10.10 15.79 17.76
CA GLN A 86 -9.97 16.09 19.19
C GLN A 86 -8.51 16.28 19.64
N LEU A 87 -7.56 15.68 18.95
CA LEU A 87 -6.12 15.90 19.20
C LEU A 87 -5.65 17.30 18.78
N GLN A 88 -6.47 18.04 18.01
CA GLN A 88 -6.15 19.37 17.45
C GLN A 88 -4.79 19.39 16.72
N PRO A 89 -4.52 18.45 15.80
CA PRO A 89 -3.25 18.37 15.13
C PRO A 89 -3.01 19.58 14.24
N LYS A 90 -1.78 20.08 14.23
CA LYS A 90 -1.36 21.17 13.32
C LYS A 90 -1.15 20.66 11.90
N LYS A 91 -0.79 19.38 11.75
CA LYS A 91 -0.47 18.78 10.44
C LYS A 91 -0.79 17.28 10.46
N VAL A 92 -1.61 16.83 9.51
CA VAL A 92 -2.01 15.42 9.37
C VAL A 92 -1.66 14.93 7.97
N LEU A 93 -1.09 13.72 7.87
CA LEU A 93 -0.77 13.07 6.61
C LEU A 93 -1.61 11.80 6.44
N ASP A 94 -2.23 11.63 5.27
CA ASP A 94 -2.90 10.39 4.87
C ASP A 94 -2.10 9.71 3.75
N LEU A 95 -1.40 8.64 4.11
CA LEU A 95 -0.55 7.84 3.24
C LEU A 95 -1.39 6.85 2.42
N GLY A 96 -1.45 7.06 1.10
CA GLY A 96 -2.32 6.29 0.20
C GLY A 96 -3.78 6.62 0.42
N CYS A 97 -4.09 7.92 0.38
CA CYS A 97 -5.42 8.47 0.66
C CYS A 97 -6.52 8.01 -0.31
N GLY A 98 -6.17 7.32 -1.40
CA GLY A 98 -7.10 6.92 -2.43
C GLY A 98 -7.89 8.12 -2.97
N TYR A 99 -9.22 8.11 -2.83
CA TYR A 99 -10.08 9.21 -3.26
C TYR A 99 -10.05 10.44 -2.35
N ASN A 100 -9.16 10.47 -1.37
CA ASN A 100 -8.97 11.57 -0.40
C ASN A 100 -10.25 11.87 0.41
N GLU A 101 -10.90 10.82 0.88
CA GLU A 101 -12.21 10.86 1.55
C GLU A 101 -12.20 11.61 2.89
N PHE A 102 -11.05 11.75 3.52
CA PHE A 102 -10.86 12.51 4.76
C PHE A 102 -10.66 14.00 4.53
N LYS A 103 -10.40 14.43 3.28
CA LYS A 103 -10.22 15.85 2.97
C LYS A 103 -11.46 16.65 3.35
N GLY A 104 -11.27 17.72 4.12
CA GLY A 104 -12.35 18.55 4.65
C GLY A 104 -13.12 17.94 5.82
N LYS A 105 -12.80 16.71 6.27
CA LYS A 105 -13.35 16.09 7.48
C LYS A 105 -12.33 16.07 8.62
N ILE A 106 -11.06 15.77 8.28
CA ILE A 106 -9.95 15.89 9.22
C ILE A 106 -9.26 17.23 8.97
N ASN A 107 -9.03 17.96 10.05
CA ASN A 107 -8.40 19.27 10.00
C ASN A 107 -6.92 19.14 9.57
N ASN A 108 -6.45 20.11 8.78
CA ASN A 108 -5.04 20.22 8.36
C ASN A 108 -4.47 18.98 7.65
N LEU A 109 -5.34 18.23 6.96
CA LEU A 109 -4.98 17.00 6.27
C LEU A 109 -4.34 17.26 4.91
N ILE A 110 -3.23 16.57 4.65
CA ILE A 110 -2.60 16.38 3.34
C ILE A 110 -2.75 14.89 3.00
N GLY A 111 -3.38 14.59 1.86
CA GLY A 111 -3.53 13.23 1.36
C GLY A 111 -2.61 12.97 0.17
N ILE A 112 -1.82 11.90 0.22
CA ILE A 112 -0.96 11.48 -0.89
C ILE A 112 -1.40 10.14 -1.46
N ASP A 113 -1.35 10.00 -2.79
CA ASP A 113 -1.64 8.74 -3.48
C ASP A 113 -1.02 8.77 -4.89
N PRO A 114 -0.27 7.75 -5.33
CA PRO A 114 0.39 7.79 -6.63
C PRO A 114 -0.58 7.68 -7.82
N TYR A 115 -1.78 7.17 -7.61
CA TYR A 115 -2.71 6.79 -8.69
C TYR A 115 -3.95 7.68 -8.77
N ASN A 116 -4.35 8.30 -7.67
CA ASN A 116 -5.59 9.05 -7.61
C ASN A 116 -5.41 10.54 -7.88
N LYS A 117 -6.26 11.09 -8.75
CA LYS A 117 -6.24 12.52 -9.10
C LYS A 117 -6.73 13.46 -7.98
N ASN A 118 -7.45 12.94 -6.99
CA ASN A 118 -7.99 13.72 -5.88
C ASN A 118 -6.98 13.87 -4.73
N ALA A 119 -5.84 13.17 -4.78
CA ALA A 119 -4.77 13.37 -3.82
C ALA A 119 -4.19 14.79 -3.91
N ASP A 120 -3.77 15.35 -2.77
CA ASP A 120 -3.08 16.65 -2.74
C ASP A 120 -1.71 16.57 -3.40
N ALA A 121 -1.03 15.40 -3.29
CA ALA A 121 0.19 15.10 -4.03
C ALA A 121 0.12 13.69 -4.65
N ARG A 122 0.47 13.60 -5.94
CA ARG A 122 0.50 12.32 -6.68
C ARG A 122 1.89 11.70 -6.61
N VAL A 123 2.17 11.05 -5.50
CA VAL A 123 3.48 10.48 -5.17
C VAL A 123 3.31 9.20 -4.36
N SER A 124 4.28 8.27 -4.47
CA SER A 124 4.30 7.06 -3.64
C SER A 124 4.70 7.41 -2.19
N ILE A 125 4.43 6.48 -1.26
CA ILE A 125 4.82 6.66 0.15
C ILE A 125 6.32 6.90 0.26
N LEU A 126 7.16 6.09 -0.37
CA LEU A 126 8.62 6.17 -0.26
C LEU A 126 9.23 7.38 -0.96
N ASP A 127 8.54 7.96 -1.93
CA ASP A 127 9.03 9.12 -2.69
C ASP A 127 8.56 10.45 -2.07
N TYR A 128 7.57 10.41 -1.17
CA TYR A 128 7.04 11.61 -0.52
C TYR A 128 8.08 12.19 0.45
N LYS A 129 8.30 13.50 0.37
CA LYS A 129 9.22 14.22 1.24
C LYS A 129 8.56 15.51 1.70
N GLU A 130 8.75 15.85 2.95
CA GLU A 130 8.24 17.06 3.56
C GLU A 130 9.32 17.68 4.45
N GLN A 131 9.29 18.99 4.62
CA GLN A 131 10.25 19.71 5.45
C GLN A 131 9.90 19.68 6.93
N GLU A 132 8.61 19.58 7.23
CA GLU A 132 8.10 19.56 8.60
C GLU A 132 7.35 18.27 8.87
N ASP A 133 7.66 17.60 9.96
CA ASP A 133 7.02 16.37 10.38
C ASP A 133 5.54 16.58 10.76
N PHE A 134 4.78 15.50 10.77
CA PHE A 134 3.36 15.47 11.03
C PHE A 134 3.06 15.13 12.49
N ASP A 135 2.01 15.74 13.06
CA ASP A 135 1.50 15.39 14.39
C ASP A 135 0.76 14.04 14.36
N VAL A 136 0.08 13.76 13.23
CA VAL A 136 -0.64 12.51 13.00
C VAL A 136 -0.38 12.03 11.57
N VAL A 137 -0.10 10.72 11.43
CA VAL A 137 0.00 10.01 10.15
C VAL A 137 -1.08 8.93 10.11
N ILE A 138 -1.79 8.83 8.99
CA ILE A 138 -2.85 7.84 8.76
C ILE A 138 -2.43 6.92 7.62
N CYS A 139 -2.63 5.63 7.78
CA CYS A 139 -2.38 4.62 6.76
C CYS A 139 -3.42 3.50 6.86
N LEU A 140 -4.55 3.64 6.19
CA LEU A 140 -5.66 2.70 6.31
C LEU A 140 -5.72 1.71 5.15
N GLY A 141 -4.67 0.90 5.02
CA GLY A 141 -4.59 -0.21 4.07
C GLY A 141 -3.74 0.06 2.84
N SER A 142 -2.98 1.13 2.79
CA SER A 142 -2.02 1.43 1.72
C SER A 142 -0.70 0.67 1.91
N ILE A 143 -0.18 0.56 3.14
CA ILE A 143 0.98 -0.30 3.47
C ILE A 143 0.48 -1.74 3.66
N ASN A 144 0.23 -2.43 2.58
CA ASN A 144 -0.38 -3.77 2.60
C ASN A 144 0.05 -4.66 1.42
N PHE A 145 0.96 -4.20 0.57
CA PHE A 145 1.27 -4.84 -0.70
C PHE A 145 2.77 -4.99 -0.91
N GLY A 146 3.19 -6.20 -1.29
CA GLY A 146 4.57 -6.53 -1.65
C GLY A 146 5.31 -7.30 -0.58
N SER A 147 6.65 -7.29 -0.68
CA SER A 147 7.54 -8.04 0.20
C SER A 147 7.66 -7.41 1.59
N VAL A 148 8.14 -8.20 2.56
CA VAL A 148 8.42 -7.75 3.92
C VAL A 148 9.35 -6.53 3.94
N ASP A 149 10.38 -6.50 3.08
CA ASP A 149 11.34 -5.39 3.01
C ASP A 149 10.65 -4.09 2.58
N LYS A 150 9.74 -4.17 1.59
CA LYS A 150 8.96 -3.01 1.15
C LYS A 150 8.03 -2.52 2.26
N ILE A 151 7.29 -3.42 2.91
CA ILE A 151 6.40 -3.07 4.01
C ILE A 151 7.18 -2.38 5.13
N TYR A 152 8.36 -2.93 5.49
CA TYR A 152 9.20 -2.36 6.53
C TYR A 152 9.72 -0.96 6.14
N ALA A 153 10.20 -0.80 4.91
CA ALA A 153 10.65 0.51 4.42
C ALA A 153 9.53 1.57 4.42
N GLU A 154 8.29 1.18 4.03
CA GLU A 154 7.15 2.08 4.07
C GLU A 154 6.73 2.44 5.50
N LEU A 155 6.82 1.49 6.47
CA LEU A 155 6.59 1.76 7.89
C LEU A 155 7.65 2.70 8.47
N GLU A 156 8.92 2.42 8.21
CA GLU A 156 10.05 3.25 8.64
C GLU A 156 9.88 4.69 8.13
N HIS A 157 9.58 4.84 6.85
CA HIS A 157 9.35 6.15 6.25
C HIS A 157 8.14 6.88 6.86
N ALA A 158 7.04 6.17 7.17
CA ALA A 158 5.90 6.75 7.86
C ALA A 158 6.28 7.26 9.27
N VAL A 159 7.12 6.50 9.99
CA VAL A 159 7.64 6.91 11.31
C VAL A 159 8.57 8.12 11.17
N ASP A 160 9.43 8.15 10.14
CA ASP A 160 10.34 9.28 9.90
C ASP A 160 9.56 10.58 9.66
N LEU A 161 8.46 10.53 8.91
CA LEU A 161 7.58 11.67 8.66
C LEU A 161 6.76 12.13 9.89
N THR A 162 6.81 11.38 10.99
CA THR A 162 6.04 11.66 12.20
C THR A 162 6.91 12.37 13.23
N LYS A 163 6.39 13.40 13.90
CA LYS A 163 7.05 14.08 15.03
C LYS A 163 7.25 13.14 16.22
N THR A 164 8.26 13.41 17.02
CA THR A 164 8.36 12.82 18.37
C THR A 164 7.06 13.08 19.13
N ASN A 165 6.53 12.05 19.78
CA ASN A 165 5.21 11.98 20.41
C ASN A 165 4.02 12.06 19.43
N GLY A 166 4.23 12.10 18.11
CA GLY A 166 3.18 12.00 17.11
C GLY A 166 2.58 10.60 17.02
N LEU A 167 1.36 10.52 16.49
CA LEU A 167 0.60 9.27 16.39
C LEU A 167 0.49 8.79 14.95
N LEU A 168 0.60 7.46 14.77
CA LEU A 168 0.41 6.79 13.48
C LEU A 168 -0.76 5.81 13.59
N TYR A 169 -1.77 6.01 12.76
CA TYR A 169 -2.98 5.18 12.71
C TYR A 169 -2.91 4.22 11.53
N PHE A 170 -2.97 2.93 11.81
CA PHE A 170 -2.88 1.90 10.78
C PHE A 170 -4.10 0.99 10.74
N ARG A 171 -4.45 0.56 9.53
CA ARG A 171 -5.28 -0.60 9.28
C ARG A 171 -4.54 -1.53 8.33
N ALA A 172 -4.35 -2.79 8.73
CA ALA A 172 -3.75 -3.83 7.91
C ALA A 172 -4.75 -4.97 7.64
N ASN A 173 -4.68 -5.55 6.43
CA ASN A 173 -5.56 -6.65 6.01
C ASN A 173 -4.68 -7.88 5.72
N PRO A 174 -4.48 -8.80 6.69
CA PRO A 174 -3.50 -9.88 6.58
C PRO A 174 -3.77 -10.80 5.38
N GLY A 175 -2.87 -10.80 4.41
CA GLY A 175 -2.85 -11.73 3.28
C GLY A 175 -4.12 -11.79 2.42
N ARG A 176 -5.09 -10.92 2.68
CA ARG A 176 -6.38 -10.98 2.03
C ARG A 176 -6.34 -10.40 0.62
N GLN A 177 -6.68 -11.23 -0.35
CA GLN A 177 -6.91 -10.80 -1.72
C GLN A 177 -8.25 -10.06 -1.86
N HIS A 178 -8.27 -9.03 -2.70
CA HIS A 178 -9.53 -8.48 -3.20
C HIS A 178 -10.19 -9.49 -4.15
N GLU A 179 -11.52 -9.51 -4.20
CA GLU A 179 -12.29 -10.47 -5.00
C GLU A 179 -12.23 -10.20 -6.50
N ALA A 180 -11.84 -8.99 -6.90
CA ALA A 180 -11.72 -8.62 -8.30
C ALA A 180 -10.64 -9.45 -9.00
N GLN A 181 -10.95 -9.92 -10.22
CA GLN A 181 -10.03 -10.73 -11.01
C GLN A 181 -8.70 -10.02 -11.29
N GLU A 182 -8.74 -8.70 -11.42
CA GLU A 182 -7.58 -7.85 -11.64
C GLU A 182 -6.62 -7.84 -10.45
N ALA A 183 -7.12 -8.13 -9.23
CA ALA A 183 -6.30 -8.25 -8.03
C ALA A 183 -5.53 -9.57 -7.93
N LYS A 184 -5.76 -10.53 -8.85
CA LYS A 184 -5.14 -11.86 -8.85
C LYS A 184 -3.62 -11.81 -8.75
N TRP A 185 -3.01 -10.84 -9.40
CA TRP A 185 -1.56 -10.70 -9.47
C TRP A 185 -0.96 -9.81 -8.38
N ILE A 186 -1.81 -9.16 -7.55
CA ILE A 186 -1.34 -8.34 -6.44
C ILE A 186 -0.88 -9.27 -5.30
N GLU A 187 0.29 -9.00 -4.76
CA GLU A 187 0.83 -9.71 -3.60
C GLU A 187 0.46 -8.93 -2.33
N PHE A 188 -0.40 -9.53 -1.52
CA PHE A 188 -0.83 -8.97 -0.23
C PHE A 188 0.10 -9.47 0.87
N PHE A 189 0.52 -8.57 1.75
CA PHE A 189 1.37 -8.91 2.87
C PHE A 189 0.59 -9.63 3.97
N GLY A 190 1.19 -10.67 4.52
CA GLY A 190 0.61 -11.46 5.61
C GLY A 190 0.87 -10.85 6.98
N TRP A 191 0.18 -9.78 7.34
CA TRP A 191 0.31 -9.13 8.63
C TRP A 191 0.02 -10.10 9.79
N THR A 192 0.84 -10.03 10.86
CA THR A 192 0.64 -10.73 12.12
C THR A 192 0.82 -9.77 13.30
N SER A 193 0.23 -10.10 14.45
CA SER A 193 0.44 -9.33 15.68
C SER A 193 1.92 -9.27 16.07
N GLU A 194 2.63 -10.37 15.89
CA GLU A 194 4.08 -10.45 16.17
C GLU A 194 4.87 -9.49 15.28
N PHE A 195 4.57 -9.43 13.98
CA PHE A 195 5.22 -8.48 13.07
C PHE A 195 4.97 -7.04 13.47
N ILE A 196 3.72 -6.70 13.87
CA ILE A 196 3.36 -5.34 14.32
C ILE A 196 4.16 -4.96 15.58
N ILE A 197 4.18 -5.84 16.59
CA ILE A 197 4.91 -5.61 17.85
C ILE A 197 6.41 -5.45 17.59
N ASN A 198 7.01 -6.34 16.81
CA ASN A 198 8.43 -6.29 16.50
C ASN A 198 8.79 -5.04 15.70
N SER A 199 7.96 -4.65 14.72
CA SER A 199 8.18 -3.42 13.95
C SER A 199 8.08 -2.18 14.82
N ALA A 200 7.09 -2.07 15.72
CA ALA A 200 6.98 -0.96 16.65
C ALA A 200 8.25 -0.80 17.49
N ASN A 201 8.73 -1.89 18.09
CA ASN A 201 9.94 -1.89 18.91
C ASN A 201 11.19 -1.48 18.11
N THR A 202 11.36 -2.04 16.91
CA THR A 202 12.53 -1.77 16.07
C THR A 202 12.55 -0.33 15.55
N LEU A 203 11.37 0.24 15.29
CA LEU A 203 11.21 1.62 14.81
C LEU A 203 11.18 2.67 15.93
N GLY A 204 11.41 2.29 17.18
CA GLY A 204 11.41 3.23 18.30
C GLY A 204 10.04 3.81 18.60
N CYS A 205 8.99 3.00 18.45
CA CYS A 205 7.63 3.41 18.70
C CYS A 205 7.01 2.64 19.88
N GLU A 206 6.16 3.32 20.65
CA GLU A 206 5.24 2.69 21.58
C GLU A 206 4.02 2.16 20.82
N LEU A 207 3.65 0.90 21.03
CA LEU A 207 2.40 0.33 20.54
C LEU A 207 1.26 0.72 21.49
N VAL A 208 0.52 1.77 21.14
CA VAL A 208 -0.57 2.32 21.98
C VAL A 208 -1.81 1.41 21.93
N THR A 209 -2.14 0.91 20.74
CA THR A 209 -3.33 0.07 20.52
C THR A 209 -3.00 -1.02 19.50
N LEU A 210 -3.49 -2.23 19.76
CA LEU A 210 -3.51 -3.32 18.78
C LEU A 210 -4.83 -4.08 18.93
N GLU A 211 -5.68 -3.96 17.93
CA GLU A 211 -6.98 -4.62 17.86
C GLU A 211 -7.06 -5.50 16.63
N GLN A 212 -7.70 -6.65 16.76
CA GLN A 212 -7.97 -7.55 15.65
C GLN A 212 -9.47 -7.70 15.49
N ASP A 213 -9.97 -7.34 14.31
CA ASP A 213 -11.37 -7.51 13.94
C ASP A 213 -11.50 -8.74 13.03
N MET A 214 -12.32 -9.70 13.46
CA MET A 214 -12.65 -10.93 12.73
C MET A 214 -14.01 -10.80 12.02
N GLY A 215 -14.24 -9.68 11.34
CA GLY A 215 -15.49 -9.42 10.64
C GLY A 215 -15.78 -10.39 9.47
N GLU A 216 -16.98 -10.33 8.90
CA GLU A 216 -17.47 -11.19 7.78
C GLU A 216 -16.52 -11.28 6.58
N ARG A 217 -15.69 -10.25 6.38
CA ARG A 217 -14.72 -10.16 5.28
C ARG A 217 -13.29 -10.55 5.65
N GLY A 218 -13.10 -11.24 6.77
CA GLY A 218 -11.81 -11.71 7.26
C GLY A 218 -11.17 -10.80 8.29
N SER A 219 -9.98 -11.20 8.75
CA SER A 219 -9.23 -10.53 9.80
C SER A 219 -8.70 -9.18 9.33
N ARG A 220 -8.73 -8.19 10.23
CA ARG A 220 -8.07 -6.89 10.07
C ARG A 220 -7.35 -6.55 11.35
N PHE A 221 -6.18 -5.94 11.24
CA PHE A 221 -5.52 -5.31 12.37
C PHE A 221 -5.75 -3.81 12.32
N TYR A 222 -6.04 -3.23 13.48
CA TYR A 222 -6.02 -1.80 13.74
C TYR A 222 -4.98 -1.56 14.81
N PHE A 223 -4.03 -0.71 14.54
CA PHE A 223 -3.01 -0.40 15.53
C PHE A 223 -2.61 1.06 15.46
N ILE A 224 -2.24 1.58 16.61
CA ILE A 224 -1.76 2.95 16.78
C ILE A 224 -0.35 2.86 17.35
N LEU A 225 0.58 3.52 16.68
CA LEU A 225 1.94 3.70 17.16
C LEU A 225 2.11 5.15 17.61
N LYS A 226 2.94 5.34 18.63
CA LYS A 226 3.42 6.65 19.07
C LYS A 226 4.95 6.68 18.90
N LYS A 227 5.46 7.61 18.13
CA LYS A 227 6.92 7.81 17.98
C LYS A 227 7.50 8.32 19.30
N LEU A 228 8.56 7.66 19.79
CA LEU A 228 9.26 8.02 21.03
C LEU A 228 10.32 9.08 20.83
#